data_1d742f4010c4bd0fa4495d1d6a36f2d5
#
_entry.id   1d742f4010c4bd0fa4495d1d6a36f2d5
#
_cell.length_a   1.000
_cell.length_b   1.000
_cell.length_c   1.000
_cell.angle_alpha   90.00
_cell.angle_beta   90.00
_cell.angle_gamma   90.00
#
_symmetry.space_group_name_H-M   'P 1'
#
loop_
_entity.id
_entity.type
_entity.pdbx_description
1 polymer ?
#
loop_
_entity_poly.entity_id
_entity_poly.type
_entity_poly.pdbx_seq_one_letter_code
_entity_poly.pdbx_strand_id
1 'polypeptide(L)'
;KYKYIGFNFTGLLNNVENSRYALTQGFTNYNAINAFANYDFSIGKHDIAIMGGYNQEESHKESQWSQRTDVLLENLPSLSGSTGTASVTDSFDEYAIRGLFYRVNYTYDGKYMFEANGRYDGTSRFPKDSRFGFFPSFSAGWRISEEAFMKNTKSFLSNLKLRASWGSIGNQIILKSDNTPDNYPYI
;
A
#
# COMPACT_ATOMS: atom_id res chain seq x y z
N LYS A 1 -12.40 9.90 -4.82
CA LYS A 1 -12.99 8.64 -5.28
C LYS A 1 -12.65 8.44 -6.75
N TYR A 2 -11.86 7.42 -7.07
CA TYR A 2 -11.46 7.13 -8.44
C TYR A 2 -12.23 5.89 -8.92
N LYS A 3 -12.86 6.01 -10.08
CA LYS A 3 -13.57 4.91 -10.75
C LYS A 3 -12.86 4.60 -12.06
N TYR A 4 -12.29 3.40 -12.18
CA TYR A 4 -11.69 2.93 -13.43
C TYR A 4 -12.64 1.89 -14.06
N ILE A 5 -12.97 2.11 -15.32
CA ILE A 5 -13.69 1.14 -16.15
C ILE A 5 -12.72 0.77 -17.27
N GLY A 6 -12.22 -0.46 -17.25
CA GLY A 6 -11.34 -1.00 -18.29
C GLY A 6 -12.07 -1.98 -19.18
N PHE A 7 -11.87 -1.87 -20.49
CA PHE A 7 -12.37 -2.80 -21.49
C PHE A 7 -11.17 -3.43 -22.19
N ASN A 8 -11.07 -4.75 -22.15
CA ASN A 8 -10.08 -5.49 -22.91
C ASN A 8 -10.78 -6.29 -24.00
N PHE A 9 -10.39 -6.04 -25.25
CA PHE A 9 -10.83 -6.82 -26.39
C PHE A 9 -9.80 -7.92 -26.67
N THR A 10 -10.19 -9.18 -26.57
CA THR A 10 -9.38 -10.31 -26.96
C THR A 10 -9.84 -10.75 -28.34
N GLY A 11 -9.00 -10.57 -29.37
CA GLY A 11 -9.36 -10.69 -30.76
C GLY A 11 -9.92 -12.05 -31.21
N LEU A 12 -10.46 -12.07 -32.41
CA LEU A 12 -10.99 -13.22 -33.11
C LEU A 12 -9.86 -14.24 -33.42
N LEU A 13 -10.07 -15.49 -33.09
CA LEU A 13 -9.30 -16.59 -33.65
C LEU A 13 -9.94 -16.98 -35.00
N ASN A 14 -9.22 -16.75 -36.09
CA ASN A 14 -9.64 -17.03 -37.45
C ASN A 14 -9.71 -18.55 -37.74
N ASN A 15 -10.61 -19.26 -37.12
CA ASN A 15 -11.02 -20.60 -37.53
C ASN A 15 -12.54 -20.65 -37.56
N VAL A 16 -13.11 -20.87 -38.71
CA VAL A 16 -14.56 -20.81 -38.97
C VAL A 16 -15.37 -21.76 -38.06
N GLU A 17 -14.74 -22.83 -37.57
CA GLU A 17 -15.36 -23.80 -36.67
C GLU A 17 -15.26 -23.44 -35.15
N ASN A 18 -14.47 -22.42 -34.76
CA ASN A 18 -14.21 -22.04 -33.35
C ASN A 18 -14.11 -20.54 -33.15
N SER A 19 -14.82 -19.74 -33.96
CA SER A 19 -14.84 -18.30 -33.74
C SER A 19 -15.48 -17.96 -32.39
N ARG A 20 -14.86 -17.03 -31.66
CA ARG A 20 -15.39 -16.59 -30.36
C ARG A 20 -15.21 -15.09 -30.16
N TYR A 21 -16.15 -14.51 -29.50
CA TYR A 21 -16.06 -13.14 -28.99
C TYR A 21 -16.08 -13.17 -27.47
N ALA A 22 -15.10 -12.52 -26.86
CA ALA A 22 -15.02 -12.39 -25.40
C ALA A 22 -14.91 -10.93 -25.00
N LEU A 23 -15.61 -10.58 -23.92
CA LEU A 23 -15.61 -9.26 -23.32
C LEU A 23 -15.23 -9.37 -21.84
N THR A 24 -14.25 -8.59 -21.42
CA THR A 24 -13.90 -8.43 -20.01
C THR A 24 -14.24 -7.02 -19.58
N GLN A 25 -14.97 -6.90 -18.49
CA GLN A 25 -15.28 -5.62 -17.84
C GLN A 25 -14.74 -5.66 -16.41
N GLY A 26 -14.09 -4.59 -15.99
CA GLY A 26 -13.61 -4.47 -14.63
C GLY A 26 -13.96 -3.13 -14.01
N PHE A 27 -14.28 -3.16 -12.73
CA PHE A 27 -14.58 -1.99 -11.92
C PHE A 27 -13.71 -2.04 -10.65
N THR A 28 -13.03 -0.95 -10.34
CA THR A 28 -12.27 -0.81 -9.11
C THR A 28 -12.71 0.45 -8.37
N ASN A 29 -13.11 0.30 -7.12
CA ASN A 29 -13.40 1.38 -6.21
C ASN A 29 -12.34 1.38 -5.11
N TYR A 30 -11.53 2.44 -5.07
CA TYR A 30 -10.51 2.63 -4.06
C TYR A 30 -10.79 3.91 -3.28
N ASN A 31 -10.80 3.79 -1.96
CA ASN A 31 -10.95 4.91 -1.03
C ASN A 31 -9.77 4.91 -0.07
N ALA A 32 -9.19 6.08 0.15
CA ALA A 32 -8.15 6.26 1.15
C ALA A 32 -8.43 7.53 1.97
N ILE A 33 -8.27 7.41 3.27
CA ILE A 33 -8.38 8.51 4.23
C ILE A 33 -7.11 8.55 5.04
N ASN A 34 -6.47 9.72 5.10
CA ASN A 34 -5.33 10.01 5.94
C ASN A 34 -5.64 11.25 6.77
N ALA A 35 -5.54 11.14 8.08
CA ALA A 35 -5.68 12.25 9.00
C ALA A 35 -4.50 12.23 9.96
N PHE A 36 -3.82 13.37 10.15
CA PHE A 36 -2.71 13.48 11.08
C PHE A 36 -2.63 14.88 11.67
N ALA A 37 -2.01 14.97 12.84
CA ALA A 37 -1.70 16.23 13.50
C ALA A 37 -0.24 16.22 13.94
N ASN A 38 0.39 17.40 13.86
CA ASN A 38 1.74 17.66 14.35
C ASN A 38 1.69 18.71 15.45
N TYR A 39 2.54 18.55 16.46
CA TYR A 39 2.75 19.54 17.48
C TYR A 39 4.23 19.63 17.81
N ASP A 40 4.81 20.80 17.59
CA ASP A 40 6.23 21.07 17.79
C ASP A 40 6.38 22.16 18.85
N PHE A 41 7.28 21.95 19.81
CA PHE A 41 7.58 22.96 20.83
C PHE A 41 9.01 22.83 21.34
N SER A 42 9.53 23.95 21.85
CA SER A 42 10.88 24.03 22.42
C SER A 42 10.81 24.62 23.83
N ILE A 43 11.51 23.98 24.78
CA ILE A 43 11.65 24.45 26.15
C ILE A 43 13.14 24.49 26.50
N GLY A 44 13.73 25.67 26.51
CA GLY A 44 15.18 25.86 26.74
C GLY A 44 16.01 25.17 25.68
N LYS A 45 16.70 24.08 26.02
CA LYS A 45 17.53 23.27 25.12
C LYS A 45 16.83 22.02 24.57
N HIS A 46 15.57 21.86 24.87
CA HIS A 46 14.77 20.70 24.49
C HIS A 46 13.85 21.06 23.33
N ASP A 47 14.03 20.42 22.18
CA ASP A 47 13.14 20.50 21.04
C ASP A 47 12.38 19.19 20.92
N ILE A 48 11.05 19.29 20.88
CA ILE A 48 10.15 18.13 20.83
C ILE A 48 9.17 18.33 19.69
N ALA A 49 9.08 17.31 18.82
CA ALA A 49 8.09 17.25 17.75
C ALA A 49 7.31 15.94 17.87
N ILE A 50 6.00 16.04 17.95
CA ILE A 50 5.08 14.92 18.09
C ILE A 50 4.14 14.92 16.88
N MET A 51 3.99 13.75 16.27
CA MET A 51 3.01 13.51 15.21
C MET A 51 2.16 12.32 15.61
N GLY A 52 0.87 12.40 15.38
CA GLY A 52 -0.06 11.28 15.49
C GLY A 52 -1.04 11.30 14.35
N GLY A 53 -1.45 10.13 13.88
CA GLY A 53 -2.38 10.07 12.76
C GLY A 53 -3.05 8.72 12.60
N TYR A 54 -4.01 8.73 11.69
CA TYR A 54 -4.85 7.61 11.29
C TYR A 54 -4.81 7.47 9.77
N ASN A 55 -4.70 6.24 9.30
CA ASN A 55 -4.82 5.87 7.90
C ASN A 55 -5.88 4.78 7.74
N GLN A 56 -6.68 4.89 6.69
CA GLN A 56 -7.60 3.83 6.26
C GLN A 56 -7.60 3.76 4.74
N GLU A 57 -7.54 2.55 4.23
CA GLU A 57 -7.65 2.23 2.80
C GLU A 57 -8.65 1.11 2.60
N GLU A 58 -9.43 1.21 1.54
CA GLU A 58 -10.38 0.19 1.10
C GLU A 58 -10.28 0.05 -0.41
N SER A 59 -10.23 -1.18 -0.88
CA SER A 59 -10.27 -1.51 -2.29
C SER A 59 -11.32 -2.57 -2.53
N HIS A 60 -12.20 -2.31 -3.47
CA HIS A 60 -13.18 -3.25 -3.98
C HIS A 60 -13.01 -3.33 -5.49
N LYS A 61 -12.72 -4.51 -6.00
CA LYS A 61 -12.50 -4.79 -7.40
C LYS A 61 -13.46 -5.86 -7.87
N GLU A 62 -14.21 -5.55 -8.89
CA GLU A 62 -15.09 -6.49 -9.59
C GLU A 62 -14.57 -6.71 -11.00
N SER A 63 -14.67 -7.92 -11.50
CA SER A 63 -14.36 -8.27 -12.87
C SER A 63 -15.39 -9.26 -13.40
N GLN A 64 -15.89 -9.00 -14.58
CA GLN A 64 -16.78 -9.88 -15.31
C GLN A 64 -16.15 -10.25 -16.64
N TRP A 65 -16.11 -11.51 -16.93
CA TRP A 65 -15.74 -12.05 -18.22
C TRP A 65 -16.92 -12.77 -18.84
N SER A 66 -17.20 -12.47 -20.12
CA SER A 66 -18.25 -13.10 -20.89
C SER A 66 -17.75 -13.46 -22.26
N GLN A 67 -18.12 -14.64 -22.75
CA GLN A 67 -17.75 -15.15 -24.06
C GLN A 67 -18.92 -15.81 -24.72
N ARG A 68 -18.95 -15.75 -26.06
CA ARG A 68 -19.84 -16.56 -26.89
C ARG A 68 -19.10 -17.06 -28.12
N THR A 69 -19.34 -18.32 -28.49
CA THR A 69 -18.79 -18.95 -29.69
C THR A 69 -19.69 -18.72 -30.92
N ASP A 70 -19.21 -19.08 -32.08
CA ASP A 70 -19.88 -19.01 -33.37
C ASP A 70 -20.34 -17.60 -33.73
N VAL A 71 -19.36 -16.73 -33.94
CA VAL A 71 -19.56 -15.32 -34.32
C VAL A 71 -20.05 -15.25 -35.75
N LEU A 72 -21.27 -14.69 -35.96
CA LEU A 72 -21.91 -14.63 -37.31
C LEU A 72 -21.22 -13.60 -38.22
N LEU A 73 -20.80 -12.48 -37.69
CA LEU A 73 -20.19 -11.38 -38.46
C LEU A 73 -18.79 -11.07 -37.92
N GLU A 74 -17.78 -11.51 -38.63
CA GLU A 74 -16.37 -11.30 -38.23
C GLU A 74 -15.96 -9.82 -38.19
N ASN A 75 -16.56 -9.00 -39.05
CA ASN A 75 -16.29 -7.57 -39.12
C ASN A 75 -17.12 -6.73 -38.13
N LEU A 76 -18.08 -7.35 -37.45
CA LEU A 76 -18.90 -6.72 -36.39
C LEU A 76 -19.15 -7.71 -35.23
N PRO A 77 -18.12 -8.15 -34.54
CA PRO A 77 -18.24 -9.18 -33.49
C PRO A 77 -18.99 -8.63 -32.28
N SER A 78 -19.93 -9.39 -31.78
CA SER A 78 -20.68 -9.07 -30.56
C SER A 78 -21.21 -10.32 -29.87
N LEU A 79 -21.46 -10.26 -28.55
CA LEU A 79 -22.09 -11.38 -27.83
C LEU A 79 -23.49 -11.71 -28.37
N SER A 80 -24.29 -10.69 -28.73
CA SER A 80 -25.61 -10.86 -29.30
C SER A 80 -25.57 -11.36 -30.75
N GLY A 81 -24.52 -11.05 -31.51
CA GLY A 81 -24.26 -11.49 -32.85
C GLY A 81 -23.55 -12.85 -32.97
N SER A 82 -23.48 -13.60 -31.90
CA SER A 82 -22.92 -14.95 -31.86
C SER A 82 -24.02 -15.95 -31.52
N THR A 83 -23.97 -17.17 -32.08
CA THR A 83 -25.05 -18.17 -31.94
C THR A 83 -24.66 -19.35 -31.06
N GLY A 84 -23.39 -19.56 -30.80
CA GLY A 84 -22.89 -20.70 -30.04
C GLY A 84 -23.03 -20.57 -28.54
N THR A 85 -22.26 -21.36 -27.80
CA THR A 85 -22.31 -21.44 -26.35
C THR A 85 -21.89 -20.13 -25.68
N ALA A 86 -22.71 -19.66 -24.75
CA ALA A 86 -22.38 -18.53 -23.89
C ALA A 86 -21.72 -19.02 -22.59
N SER A 87 -20.65 -18.36 -22.19
CA SER A 87 -19.97 -18.55 -20.92
C SER A 87 -19.82 -17.21 -20.23
N VAL A 88 -20.13 -17.17 -18.94
CA VAL A 88 -20.00 -15.96 -18.11
C VAL A 88 -19.34 -16.36 -16.80
N THR A 89 -18.37 -15.57 -16.38
CA THR A 89 -17.70 -15.71 -15.08
C THR A 89 -17.50 -14.32 -14.51
N ASP A 90 -17.68 -14.20 -13.22
CA ASP A 90 -17.36 -13.00 -12.47
C ASP A 90 -16.40 -13.32 -11.33
N SER A 91 -15.73 -12.31 -10.86
CA SER A 91 -14.89 -12.35 -9.67
C SER A 91 -14.93 -11.02 -8.97
N PHE A 92 -14.82 -11.07 -7.68
CA PHE A 92 -14.60 -9.88 -6.87
C PHE A 92 -13.40 -10.10 -5.94
N ASP A 93 -12.74 -9.02 -5.61
CA ASP A 93 -11.61 -8.99 -4.72
C ASP A 93 -11.65 -7.70 -3.90
N GLU A 94 -11.53 -7.84 -2.58
CA GLU A 94 -11.60 -6.69 -1.69
C GLU A 94 -10.63 -6.82 -0.53
N TYR A 95 -10.12 -5.68 -0.09
CA TYR A 95 -9.37 -5.58 1.14
C TYR A 95 -9.59 -4.24 1.81
N ALA A 96 -9.39 -4.24 3.11
CA ALA A 96 -9.34 -3.03 3.92
C ALA A 96 -8.10 -3.06 4.82
N ILE A 97 -7.47 -1.89 4.93
CA ILE A 97 -6.32 -1.65 5.81
C ILE A 97 -6.63 -0.43 6.63
N ARG A 98 -6.31 -0.46 7.92
CA ARG A 98 -6.37 0.72 8.78
C ARG A 98 -5.23 0.71 9.76
N GLY A 99 -4.74 1.88 10.12
CA GLY A 99 -3.64 2.01 11.03
C GLY A 99 -3.67 3.30 11.83
N LEU A 100 -3.17 3.21 13.04
CA LEU A 100 -2.77 4.35 13.85
C LEU A 100 -1.25 4.45 13.80
N PHE A 101 -0.73 5.66 13.71
CA PHE A 101 0.69 5.88 13.73
C PHE A 101 1.07 7.08 14.57
N TYR A 102 2.26 7.02 15.14
CA TYR A 102 2.84 8.15 15.86
C TYR A 102 4.32 8.28 15.57
N ARG A 103 4.84 9.48 15.77
CA ARG A 103 6.26 9.81 15.77
C ARG A 103 6.53 10.82 16.87
N VAL A 104 7.60 10.57 17.62
CA VAL A 104 8.14 11.50 18.59
C VAL A 104 9.60 11.75 18.24
N ASN A 105 9.94 12.98 17.95
CA ASN A 105 11.31 13.45 17.78
C ASN A 105 11.69 14.28 18.99
N TYR A 106 12.85 14.00 19.57
CA TYR A 106 13.41 14.75 20.67
C TYR A 106 14.83 15.13 20.34
N THR A 107 15.18 16.39 20.50
CA THR A 107 16.52 16.91 20.34
C THR A 107 16.93 17.70 21.59
N TYR A 108 18.10 17.41 22.14
CA TYR A 108 18.68 18.13 23.24
C TYR A 108 19.91 18.91 22.81
N ASP A 109 19.94 20.23 23.08
CA ASP A 109 21.04 21.16 22.79
C ASP A 109 21.55 21.09 21.32
N GLY A 110 20.68 20.66 20.39
CA GLY A 110 21.06 20.43 19.00
C GLY A 110 22.09 19.29 18.78
N LYS A 111 22.45 18.54 19.82
CA LYS A 111 23.52 17.53 19.84
C LYS A 111 22.99 16.11 19.88
N TYR A 112 22.08 15.84 20.82
CA TYR A 112 21.53 14.51 21.05
C TYR A 112 20.14 14.44 20.48
N MET A 113 19.91 13.48 19.60
CA MET A 113 18.66 13.29 18.90
C MET A 113 18.11 11.90 19.20
N PHE A 114 16.84 11.81 19.49
CA PHE A 114 16.12 10.57 19.68
C PHE A 114 14.80 10.63 18.89
N GLU A 115 14.49 9.54 18.19
CA GLU A 115 13.22 9.39 17.47
C GLU A 115 12.59 8.05 17.85
N ALA A 116 11.31 8.09 18.16
CA ALA A 116 10.48 6.92 18.36
C ALA A 116 9.29 6.99 17.40
N ASN A 117 9.12 5.96 16.59
CA ASN A 117 7.96 5.79 15.71
C ASN A 117 7.23 4.50 16.10
N GLY A 118 5.95 4.48 15.86
CA GLY A 118 5.17 3.27 15.98
C GLY A 118 3.97 3.31 15.05
N ARG A 119 3.63 2.12 14.53
CA ARG A 119 2.42 1.90 13.75
C ARG A 119 1.65 0.72 14.33
N TYR A 120 0.37 0.89 14.49
CA TYR A 120 -0.56 -0.18 14.85
C TYR A 120 -1.50 -0.39 13.67
N ASP A 121 -1.14 -1.34 12.82
CA ASP A 121 -1.80 -1.60 11.54
C ASP A 121 -2.65 -2.86 11.60
N GLY A 122 -3.82 -2.79 10.98
CA GLY A 122 -4.72 -3.94 10.79
C GLY A 122 -5.11 -4.10 9.34
N THR A 123 -5.22 -5.36 8.90
CA THR A 123 -5.63 -5.70 7.54
C THR A 123 -6.70 -6.79 7.54
N SER A 124 -7.66 -6.67 6.62
CA SER A 124 -8.70 -7.70 6.42
C SER A 124 -8.15 -9.02 5.87
N ARG A 125 -6.92 -9.02 5.34
CA ARG A 125 -6.26 -10.22 4.80
C ARG A 125 -5.90 -11.27 5.84
N PHE A 126 -5.95 -10.92 7.12
CA PHE A 126 -5.69 -11.84 8.21
C PHE A 126 -6.96 -12.23 8.97
N PRO A 127 -7.02 -13.42 9.58
CA PRO A 127 -8.11 -13.84 10.46
C PRO A 127 -8.33 -12.83 11.60
N LYS A 128 -9.54 -12.79 12.14
CA LYS A 128 -9.95 -11.79 13.15
C LYS A 128 -8.97 -11.63 14.32
N ASP A 129 -8.43 -12.74 14.80
CA ASP A 129 -7.54 -12.75 15.97
C ASP A 129 -6.09 -12.32 15.68
N SER A 130 -5.72 -12.21 14.40
CA SER A 130 -4.36 -11.87 13.96
C SER A 130 -4.30 -10.64 13.04
N ARG A 131 -5.39 -9.89 12.97
CA ARG A 131 -5.51 -8.75 12.03
C ARG A 131 -4.60 -7.59 12.34
N PHE A 132 -4.27 -7.38 13.60
CA PHE A 132 -3.55 -6.20 14.05
C PHE A 132 -2.14 -6.54 14.50
N GLY A 133 -1.19 -5.71 14.11
CA GLY A 133 0.19 -5.78 14.52
C GLY A 133 0.74 -4.42 14.93
N PHE A 134 1.67 -4.41 15.87
CA PHE A 134 2.38 -3.21 16.29
C PHE A 134 3.82 -3.26 15.78
N PHE A 135 4.25 -2.19 15.11
CA PHE A 135 5.56 -2.09 14.43
C PHE A 135 6.29 -0.86 14.94
N PRO A 136 7.08 -1.00 16.02
CA PRO A 136 7.88 0.09 16.56
C PRO A 136 9.21 0.26 15.83
N SER A 137 9.72 1.48 15.81
CA SER A 137 11.09 1.79 15.43
C SER A 137 11.66 2.92 16.27
N PHE A 138 12.97 2.85 16.52
CA PHE A 138 13.71 3.82 17.32
C PHE A 138 14.98 4.21 16.59
N SER A 139 15.37 5.47 16.71
CA SER A 139 16.69 5.90 16.30
C SER A 139 17.27 6.88 17.31
N ALA A 140 18.59 6.83 17.46
CA ALA A 140 19.35 7.76 18.25
C ALA A 140 20.48 8.36 17.42
N GLY A 141 20.75 9.64 17.61
CA GLY A 141 21.81 10.37 16.93
C GLY A 141 22.60 11.25 17.87
N TRP A 142 23.88 11.29 17.66
CA TRP A 142 24.80 12.16 18.40
C TRP A 142 25.62 13.00 17.43
N ARG A 143 25.49 14.33 17.52
CA ARG A 143 26.27 15.28 16.73
C ARG A 143 27.55 15.60 17.50
N ILE A 144 28.56 14.77 17.31
CA ILE A 144 29.86 14.84 18.00
C ILE A 144 30.57 16.16 17.68
N SER A 145 30.44 16.68 16.46
CA SER A 145 31.04 17.94 16.04
C SER A 145 30.61 19.17 16.85
N GLU A 146 29.48 19.10 17.55
CA GLU A 146 28.97 20.19 18.38
C GLU A 146 29.41 20.09 19.84
N GLU A 147 30.15 19.05 20.18
CA GLU A 147 30.73 18.92 21.52
C GLU A 147 31.85 19.87 21.79
N ALA A 148 32.03 20.25 23.05
CA ALA A 148 33.05 21.20 23.47
C ALA A 148 34.48 20.76 23.13
N PHE A 149 34.74 19.46 23.19
CA PHE A 149 36.05 18.87 22.87
C PHE A 149 36.41 18.88 21.39
N MET A 150 35.37 19.06 20.50
CA MET A 150 35.53 19.10 19.05
C MET A 150 35.69 20.53 18.50
N LYS A 151 35.65 21.57 19.32
CA LYS A 151 35.70 22.97 18.85
C LYS A 151 36.94 23.27 18.00
N ASN A 152 38.09 22.71 18.36
CA ASN A 152 39.36 22.94 17.65
C ASN A 152 39.48 22.18 16.32
N THR A 153 38.59 21.24 16.05
CA THR A 153 38.59 20.45 14.81
C THR A 153 37.69 20.99 13.74
N LYS A 154 36.89 22.02 14.04
CA LYS A 154 35.91 22.61 13.11
C LYS A 154 36.50 23.15 11.81
N SER A 155 37.83 23.46 11.81
CA SER A 155 38.54 23.93 10.61
C SER A 155 38.63 22.89 9.48
N PHE A 156 38.68 21.59 9.83
CA PHE A 156 38.78 20.49 8.88
C PHE A 156 37.58 19.51 8.96
N LEU A 157 36.89 19.45 10.10
CA LEU A 157 35.77 18.57 10.35
C LEU A 157 34.56 19.37 10.80
N SER A 158 33.76 19.84 9.85
CA SER A 158 32.62 20.73 10.09
C SER A 158 31.40 20.01 10.65
N ASN A 159 31.20 18.72 10.33
CA ASN A 159 30.03 17.94 10.79
C ASN A 159 30.42 16.46 10.97
N LEU A 160 30.32 15.97 12.20
CA LEU A 160 30.44 14.56 12.55
C LEU A 160 29.22 14.14 13.37
N LYS A 161 28.43 13.22 12.81
CA LYS A 161 27.23 12.67 13.44
C LYS A 161 27.27 11.16 13.44
N LEU A 162 27.12 10.57 14.61
CA LEU A 162 26.86 9.13 14.77
C LEU A 162 25.36 8.89 14.85
N ARG A 163 24.87 7.84 14.19
CA ARG A 163 23.45 7.44 14.23
C ARG A 163 23.32 5.92 14.34
N ALA A 164 22.37 5.48 15.16
CA ALA A 164 21.94 4.09 15.26
C ALA A 164 20.42 4.03 15.15
N SER A 165 19.90 2.98 14.52
CA SER A 165 18.46 2.75 14.41
C SER A 165 18.12 1.27 14.50
N TRP A 166 16.96 0.99 15.05
CA TRP A 166 16.37 -0.33 15.13
C TRP A 166 14.86 -0.22 14.83
N GLY A 167 14.28 -1.22 14.18
CA GLY A 167 12.85 -1.24 13.91
C GLY A 167 12.34 -2.61 13.54
N SER A 168 11.04 -2.79 13.76
CA SER A 168 10.26 -3.95 13.31
C SER A 168 9.39 -3.54 12.12
N ILE A 169 9.35 -4.39 11.10
CA ILE A 169 8.55 -4.19 9.89
C ILE A 169 7.58 -5.35 9.77
N GLY A 170 6.31 -5.04 9.49
CA GLY A 170 5.29 -6.03 9.17
C GLY A 170 5.13 -6.19 7.67
N ASN A 171 4.87 -7.42 7.24
CA ASN A 171 4.40 -7.71 5.89
C ASN A 171 2.93 -8.14 5.95
N GLN A 172 2.07 -7.46 5.20
CA GLN A 172 0.63 -7.75 5.13
C GLN A 172 0.22 -8.32 3.77
N ILE A 173 1.18 -8.57 2.88
CA ILE A 173 0.93 -9.14 1.57
C ILE A 173 1.22 -10.63 1.63
N ILE A 174 0.19 -11.44 1.44
CA ILE A 174 0.28 -12.87 1.23
C ILE A 174 0.11 -13.10 -0.27
N LEU A 175 0.95 -13.93 -0.87
CA LEU A 175 0.90 -14.22 -2.29
C LEU A 175 0.33 -15.63 -2.52
N LYS A 176 -0.49 -15.75 -3.56
CA LYS A 176 -0.91 -17.03 -4.12
C LYS A 176 0.25 -17.70 -4.85
N SER A 177 0.05 -18.93 -5.29
CA SER A 177 1.04 -19.69 -6.06
C SER A 177 1.42 -19.05 -7.42
N ASP A 178 0.57 -18.19 -7.95
CA ASP A 178 0.80 -17.41 -9.18
C ASP A 178 1.45 -16.04 -8.94
N ASN A 179 1.95 -15.77 -7.72
CA ASN A 179 2.52 -14.49 -7.27
C ASN A 179 1.54 -13.30 -7.26
N THR A 180 0.24 -13.54 -7.34
CA THR A 180 -0.77 -12.50 -7.13
C THR A 180 -1.11 -12.35 -5.64
N PRO A 181 -1.51 -11.15 -5.16
CA PRO A 181 -1.93 -10.96 -3.77
C PRO A 181 -3.13 -11.84 -3.43
N ASP A 182 -3.04 -12.53 -2.29
CA ASP A 182 -4.16 -13.26 -1.70
C ASP A 182 -4.84 -12.39 -0.65
N ASN A 183 -6.07 -11.97 -0.91
CA ASN A 183 -6.84 -11.17 0.02
C ASN A 183 -7.68 -12.04 0.99
N TYR A 184 -7.73 -13.34 0.73
CA TYR A 184 -8.50 -14.30 1.53
C TYR A 184 -7.70 -15.59 1.84
N PRO A 185 -6.49 -15.52 2.39
CA PRO A 185 -5.62 -16.69 2.54
C PRO A 185 -6.10 -17.69 3.59
N TYR A 186 -7.21 -17.41 4.25
CA TYR A 186 -7.80 -18.23 5.32
C TYR A 186 -9.17 -18.82 4.97
N ILE A 187 -9.63 -18.70 3.71
CA ILE A 187 -10.88 -19.28 3.19
C ILE A 187 -10.66 -20.56 2.41
#